data_2b62d85566a57c597d5aa20456223f85
#
_entry.id   2b62d85566a57c597d5aa20456223f85
#
_cell.length_a   1.000
_cell.length_b   1.000
_cell.length_c   1.000
_cell.angle_alpha   90.00
_cell.angle_beta   90.00
_cell.angle_gamma   90.00
#
_symmetry.space_group_name_H-M   'P 1'
#
loop_
_entity.id
_entity.type
_entity.pdbx_description
1 polymer ?
#
loop_
_entity_poly.entity_id
_entity_poly.type
_entity_poly.pdbx_seq_one_letter_code
_entity_poly.pdbx_strand_id
1 'polypeptide(L)'
;MLYFAYGSNLHHSQMKRRCKDSIFLKKINLKNFKLNFRSEYRAADIEPKKNSIVPGALFEISKNDEKKLDVYEDYPILYKKYFFFYYGKKVMTYTMTKKTIFRFPTERYLNIVKKGYKDCKLDIKYLNKSLLSGF
;
A
#
# COMPACT_ATOMS: atom_id res chain seq x y z
N MET A 1 -15.68 5.88 -1.74
CA MET A 1 -15.22 4.77 -0.89
C MET A 1 -13.83 5.07 -0.34
N LEU A 2 -13.47 4.48 0.78
CA LEU A 2 -12.17 4.68 1.41
C LEU A 2 -11.17 3.62 0.95
N TYR A 3 -9.96 4.07 0.60
CA TYR A 3 -8.87 3.24 0.12
C TYR A 3 -7.61 3.52 0.95
N PHE A 4 -6.95 2.44 1.41
CA PHE A 4 -5.69 2.52 2.15
C PHE A 4 -4.53 2.17 1.22
N ALA A 5 -3.64 3.13 1.00
CA ALA A 5 -2.41 2.95 0.23
C ALA A 5 -1.24 2.78 1.18
N TYR A 6 -0.35 1.83 0.88
CA TYR A 6 0.83 1.56 1.71
C TYR A 6 2.12 1.39 0.90
N GLY A 7 2.03 1.43 -0.41
CA GLY A 7 3.17 1.25 -1.32
C GLY A 7 3.33 2.41 -2.29
N SER A 8 3.39 2.12 -3.58
CA SER A 8 3.66 3.14 -4.61
C SER A 8 2.58 4.22 -4.69
N ASN A 9 1.34 3.93 -4.32
CA ASN A 9 0.25 4.91 -4.35
C ASN A 9 0.31 5.93 -3.21
N LEU A 10 1.27 5.80 -2.31
CA LEU A 10 1.60 6.86 -1.35
C LEU A 10 2.21 8.09 -2.05
N HIS A 11 2.80 7.88 -3.22
CA HIS A 11 3.37 8.96 -4.03
C HIS A 11 2.21 9.77 -4.62
N HIS A 12 2.01 10.98 -4.14
CA HIS A 12 0.83 11.79 -4.46
C HIS A 12 0.66 12.05 -5.95
N SER A 13 1.74 12.39 -6.63
CA SER A 13 1.71 12.64 -8.08
C SER A 13 1.29 11.37 -8.85
N GLN A 14 1.83 10.21 -8.46
CA GLN A 14 1.49 8.95 -9.11
C GLN A 14 0.05 8.55 -8.84
N MET A 15 -0.39 8.67 -7.59
CA MET A 15 -1.78 8.35 -7.22
C MET A 15 -2.76 9.23 -8.00
N LYS A 16 -2.46 10.52 -8.14
CA LYS A 16 -3.33 11.45 -8.86
C LYS A 16 -3.40 11.13 -10.35
N ARG A 17 -2.31 10.67 -10.95
CA ARG A 17 -2.32 10.25 -12.36
C ARG A 17 -3.19 9.00 -12.57
N ARG A 18 -3.13 8.05 -11.63
CA ARG A 18 -3.91 6.80 -11.71
C ARG A 18 -5.37 7.03 -11.40
N CYS A 19 -5.64 7.86 -10.42
CA CYS A 19 -6.96 8.06 -9.83
C CYS A 19 -7.27 9.54 -9.76
N LYS A 20 -7.82 10.08 -10.84
CA LYS A 20 -8.06 11.52 -10.98
C LYS A 20 -9.01 12.09 -9.93
N ASP A 21 -9.94 11.27 -9.46
CA ASP A 21 -10.94 11.70 -8.47
C ASP A 21 -10.47 11.51 -7.03
N SER A 22 -9.27 10.96 -6.82
CA SER A 22 -8.79 10.66 -5.49
C SER A 22 -8.51 11.91 -4.67
N ILE A 23 -8.82 11.82 -3.36
CA ILE A 23 -8.57 12.88 -2.40
C ILE A 23 -7.80 12.27 -1.23
N PHE A 24 -6.61 12.79 -0.96
CA PHE A 24 -5.85 12.40 0.22
C PHE A 24 -6.54 12.95 1.47
N LEU A 25 -6.89 12.07 2.40
CA LEU A 25 -7.58 12.48 3.62
C LEU A 25 -6.59 12.63 4.79
N LYS A 26 -5.81 11.60 5.07
CA LYS A 26 -4.85 11.64 6.17
C LYS A 26 -3.99 10.38 6.19
N LYS A 27 -2.91 10.42 6.98
CA LYS A 27 -2.12 9.24 7.29
C LYS A 27 -2.79 8.45 8.41
N ILE A 28 -2.72 7.12 8.33
CA ILE A 28 -3.19 6.22 9.38
C ILE A 28 -2.21 5.05 9.54
N ASN A 29 -2.33 4.34 10.65
CA ASN A 29 -1.57 3.13 10.91
C ASN A 29 -2.50 1.92 10.88
N LEU A 30 -2.18 0.92 10.06
CA LEU A 30 -2.85 -0.37 10.11
C LEU A 30 -2.13 -1.27 11.11
N LYS A 31 -2.80 -1.58 12.22
CA LYS A 31 -2.23 -2.38 13.31
C LYS A 31 -2.29 -3.87 13.03
N ASN A 32 -1.31 -4.61 13.55
CA ASN A 32 -1.21 -6.06 13.45
C ASN A 32 -1.03 -6.55 12.02
N PHE A 33 -0.34 -5.75 11.23
CA PHE A 33 0.13 -6.09 9.90
C PHE A 33 1.57 -5.64 9.75
N LYS A 34 2.32 -6.31 8.87
CA LYS A 34 3.66 -5.87 8.51
C LYS A 34 3.77 -5.68 7.00
N LEU A 35 4.64 -4.77 6.60
CA LEU A 35 4.98 -4.53 5.21
C LEU A 35 6.01 -5.56 4.76
N ASN A 36 5.82 -6.09 3.55
CA ASN A 36 6.76 -6.99 2.90
C ASN A 36 6.88 -6.62 1.43
N PHE A 37 7.92 -7.13 0.77
CA PHE A 37 8.10 -6.98 -0.68
C PHE A 37 8.28 -8.37 -1.26
N ARG A 38 7.57 -8.67 -2.34
CA ARG A 38 7.57 -10.03 -2.89
C ARG A 38 7.09 -10.05 -4.34
N SER A 39 6.99 -11.23 -4.90
CA SER A 39 6.62 -11.58 -6.26
C SER A 39 7.73 -11.22 -7.27
N GLU A 40 7.52 -11.61 -8.51
CA GLU A 40 8.43 -11.25 -9.61
C GLU A 40 8.53 -9.74 -9.81
N TYR A 41 7.51 -8.99 -9.38
CA TYR A 41 7.50 -7.54 -9.47
C TYR A 41 8.22 -6.87 -8.30
N ARG A 42 8.56 -7.64 -7.25
CA ARG A 42 9.25 -7.12 -6.07
C ARG A 42 8.52 -5.92 -5.46
N ALA A 43 7.19 -6.03 -5.46
CA ALA A 43 6.29 -4.97 -5.03
C ALA A 43 5.83 -5.15 -3.59
N ALA A 44 5.28 -4.07 -3.03
CA ALA A 44 4.81 -4.04 -1.66
C ALA A 44 3.57 -4.91 -1.46
N ASP A 45 3.53 -5.59 -0.32
CA ASP A 45 2.41 -6.39 0.15
C ASP A 45 2.34 -6.24 1.67
N ILE A 46 1.20 -6.55 2.25
CA ILE A 46 1.04 -6.58 3.70
C ILE A 46 0.51 -7.93 4.14
N GLU A 47 0.87 -8.32 5.35
CA GLU A 47 0.45 -9.58 5.92
C GLU A 47 0.28 -9.47 7.42
N PRO A 48 -0.57 -10.30 8.04
CA PRO A 48 -0.78 -10.26 9.47
C PRO A 48 0.52 -10.49 10.25
N LYS A 49 0.75 -9.63 11.24
CA LYS A 49 1.86 -9.77 12.16
C LYS A 49 1.51 -9.06 13.47
N LYS A 50 1.28 -9.84 14.53
CA LYS A 50 0.93 -9.30 15.84
C LYS A 50 1.95 -8.26 16.30
N ASN A 51 1.48 -7.15 16.84
CA ASN A 51 2.28 -6.05 17.40
C ASN A 51 3.12 -5.31 16.35
N SER A 52 2.81 -5.47 15.06
CA SER A 52 3.42 -4.70 13.99
C SER A 52 2.46 -3.63 13.49
N ILE A 53 2.99 -2.67 12.75
CA ILE A 53 2.22 -1.56 12.19
C ILE A 53 2.66 -1.34 10.74
N VAL A 54 1.68 -1.10 9.86
CA VAL A 54 1.93 -0.61 8.50
C VAL A 54 1.38 0.81 8.42
N PRO A 55 2.24 1.83 8.30
CA PRO A 55 1.76 3.18 8.07
C PRO A 55 1.32 3.34 6.62
N GLY A 56 0.32 4.17 6.41
CA GLY A 56 -0.18 4.42 5.07
C GLY A 56 -1.07 5.63 4.99
N ALA A 57 -1.70 5.80 3.84
CA ALA A 57 -2.55 6.94 3.53
C ALA A 57 -3.97 6.50 3.25
N LEU A 58 -4.91 7.24 3.82
CA LEU A 58 -6.33 7.06 3.56
C LEU A 58 -6.75 8.04 2.47
N PHE A 59 -7.33 7.50 1.39
CA PHE A 59 -7.86 8.26 0.27
C PHE A 59 -9.36 8.04 0.15
N GLU A 60 -10.08 9.10 -0.24
CA GLU A 60 -11.41 8.95 -0.80
C GLU A 60 -11.26 8.71 -2.29
N ILE A 61 -11.90 7.66 -2.82
CA ILE A 61 -11.82 7.31 -4.24
C ILE A 61 -13.22 7.10 -4.83
N SER A 62 -13.35 7.33 -6.13
CA SER A 62 -14.58 7.07 -6.89
C SER A 62 -14.61 5.63 -7.37
N LYS A 63 -15.79 5.19 -7.88
CA LYS A 63 -15.89 3.89 -8.55
C LYS A 63 -14.99 3.81 -9.77
N ASN A 64 -14.82 4.92 -10.48
CA ASN A 64 -13.95 4.97 -11.65
C ASN A 64 -12.48 4.79 -11.23
N ASP A 65 -12.08 5.42 -10.12
CA ASP A 65 -10.75 5.22 -9.54
C ASP A 65 -10.53 3.76 -9.15
N GLU A 66 -11.53 3.14 -8.52
CA GLU A 66 -11.42 1.73 -8.12
C GLU A 66 -11.17 0.83 -9.32
N LYS A 67 -11.89 1.07 -10.43
CA LYS A 67 -11.67 0.29 -11.67
C LYS A 67 -10.25 0.44 -12.19
N LYS A 68 -9.68 1.62 -12.12
CA LYS A 68 -8.30 1.87 -12.55
C LYS A 68 -7.28 1.22 -11.63
N LEU A 69 -7.53 1.25 -10.32
CA LEU A 69 -6.69 0.54 -9.36
C LEU A 69 -6.75 -0.97 -9.59
N ASP A 70 -7.94 -1.53 -9.87
CA ASP A 70 -8.09 -2.95 -10.16
C ASP A 70 -7.21 -3.37 -11.34
N VAL A 71 -7.16 -2.58 -12.40
CA VAL A 71 -6.31 -2.85 -13.56
C VAL A 71 -4.83 -2.75 -13.17
N TYR A 72 -4.46 -1.69 -12.47
CA TYR A 72 -3.07 -1.46 -12.07
C TYR A 72 -2.55 -2.57 -11.15
N GLU A 73 -3.38 -3.04 -10.23
CA GLU A 73 -3.01 -4.08 -9.26
C GLU A 73 -3.16 -5.50 -9.82
N ASP A 74 -3.57 -5.64 -11.09
CA ASP A 74 -3.87 -6.94 -11.68
C ASP A 74 -4.84 -7.75 -10.80
N TYR A 75 -5.89 -7.08 -10.37
CA TYR A 75 -6.95 -7.69 -9.57
C TYR A 75 -7.86 -8.55 -10.48
N PRO A 76 -8.24 -9.75 -10.10
CA PRO A 76 -8.00 -10.45 -8.84
C PRO A 76 -6.83 -11.46 -8.88
N ILE A 77 -5.93 -11.36 -9.86
CA ILE A 77 -4.87 -12.35 -10.10
C ILE A 77 -3.68 -12.13 -9.16
N LEU A 78 -3.00 -10.99 -9.27
CA LEU A 78 -1.82 -10.68 -8.44
C LEU A 78 -2.23 -10.22 -7.06
N TYR A 79 -3.18 -9.28 -7.00
CA TYR A 79 -3.72 -8.76 -5.75
C TYR A 79 -5.20 -9.10 -5.63
N LYS A 80 -5.65 -9.27 -4.39
CA LYS A 80 -7.06 -9.36 -4.01
C LYS A 80 -7.41 -8.19 -3.10
N LYS A 81 -8.69 -7.93 -2.93
CA LYS A 81 -9.17 -6.87 -2.04
C LYS A 81 -9.28 -7.40 -0.62
N TYR A 82 -8.82 -6.58 0.32
CA TYR A 82 -8.97 -6.82 1.75
C TYR A 82 -9.68 -5.62 2.35
N PHE A 83 -10.63 -5.88 3.26
CA PHE A 83 -11.42 -4.83 3.89
C PHE A 83 -11.19 -4.84 5.39
N PHE A 84 -11.07 -3.65 5.96
CA PHE A 84 -10.99 -3.48 7.40
C PHE A 84 -11.81 -2.25 7.80
N PHE A 85 -12.02 -2.07 9.10
CA PHE A 85 -12.78 -0.93 9.60
C PHE A 85 -11.86 0.02 10.34
N TYR A 86 -12.00 1.30 10.01
CA TYR A 86 -11.28 2.39 10.66
C TYR A 86 -12.31 3.35 11.23
N TYR A 87 -12.41 3.39 12.57
CA TYR A 87 -13.44 4.17 13.27
C TYR A 87 -14.84 3.95 12.68
N GLY A 88 -15.21 2.67 12.52
CA GLY A 88 -16.52 2.26 12.03
C GLY A 88 -16.74 2.40 10.53
N LYS A 89 -15.76 2.91 9.77
CA LYS A 89 -15.85 3.06 8.32
C LYS A 89 -15.11 1.94 7.61
N LYS A 90 -15.74 1.36 6.61
CA LYS A 90 -15.14 0.30 5.81
C LYS A 90 -14.07 0.87 4.89
N VAL A 91 -12.87 0.27 4.93
CA VAL A 91 -11.72 0.68 4.13
C VAL A 91 -11.27 -0.50 3.27
N MET A 92 -10.99 -0.24 2.01
CA MET A 92 -10.49 -1.24 1.06
C MET A 92 -8.98 -1.05 0.87
N THR A 93 -8.24 -2.16 0.80
CA THR A 93 -6.85 -2.17 0.37
C THR A 93 -6.60 -3.42 -0.48
N TYR A 94 -5.42 -3.50 -1.07
CA TYR A 94 -5.03 -4.66 -1.88
C TYR A 94 -3.94 -5.45 -1.16
N THR A 95 -4.06 -6.78 -1.20
CA THR A 95 -3.03 -7.68 -0.69
C THR A 95 -2.76 -8.76 -1.73
N MET A 96 -1.51 -9.22 -1.83
CA MET A 96 -1.17 -10.24 -2.82
C MET A 96 -1.87 -11.56 -2.53
N THR A 97 -2.30 -12.24 -3.60
CA THR A 97 -2.99 -13.53 -3.50
C THR A 97 -2.05 -14.65 -3.07
N LYS A 98 -0.76 -14.54 -3.43
CA LYS A 98 0.26 -15.52 -3.06
C LYS A 98 1.32 -14.88 -2.18
N LYS A 99 1.63 -15.52 -1.05
CA LYS A 99 2.62 -15.03 -0.10
C LYS A 99 3.97 -15.70 -0.38
N THR A 100 4.63 -15.26 -1.45
CA THR A 100 5.96 -15.75 -1.82
C THR A 100 7.04 -15.17 -0.91
N ILE A 101 8.27 -15.64 -1.06
CA ILE A 101 9.39 -15.17 -0.24
C ILE A 101 9.68 -13.69 -0.50
N PHE A 102 10.30 -13.06 0.50
CA PHE A 102 10.76 -11.67 0.38
C PHE A 102 11.71 -11.50 -0.81
N ARG A 103 11.51 -10.42 -1.58
CA ARG A 103 12.43 -9.98 -2.63
C ARG A 103 12.63 -8.48 -2.50
N PHE A 104 13.88 -8.06 -2.41
CA PHE A 104 14.21 -6.64 -2.26
C PHE A 104 13.67 -5.84 -3.45
N PRO A 105 12.98 -4.71 -3.21
CA PRO A 105 12.41 -3.91 -4.31
C PRO A 105 13.49 -3.35 -5.23
N THR A 106 13.12 -3.08 -6.48
CA THR A 106 14.02 -2.37 -7.40
C THR A 106 14.25 -0.97 -6.85
N GLU A 107 15.41 -0.39 -7.21
CA GLU A 107 15.74 0.97 -6.79
C GLU A 107 14.68 1.98 -7.21
N ARG A 108 14.22 1.87 -8.47
CA ARG A 108 13.16 2.76 -8.98
C ARG A 108 11.87 2.68 -8.16
N TYR A 109 11.40 1.47 -7.91
CA TYR A 109 10.17 1.26 -7.13
C TYR A 109 10.33 1.76 -5.70
N LEU A 110 11.47 1.43 -5.07
CA LEU A 110 11.74 1.86 -3.70
C LEU A 110 11.78 3.38 -3.58
N ASN A 111 12.37 4.07 -4.56
CA ASN A 111 12.40 5.54 -4.55
C ASN A 111 11.01 6.14 -4.66
N ILE A 112 10.11 5.52 -5.43
CA ILE A 112 8.70 5.96 -5.50
C ILE A 112 8.03 5.80 -4.14
N VAL A 113 8.24 4.68 -3.48
CA VAL A 113 7.66 4.42 -2.14
C VAL A 113 8.25 5.41 -1.12
N LYS A 114 9.55 5.66 -1.14
CA LYS A 114 10.21 6.64 -0.26
C LYS A 114 9.61 8.05 -0.45
N LYS A 115 9.41 8.45 -1.69
CA LYS A 115 8.78 9.73 -2.00
C LYS A 115 7.36 9.78 -1.45
N GLY A 116 6.63 8.67 -1.55
CA GLY A 116 5.30 8.55 -0.97
C GLY A 116 5.31 8.70 0.54
N TYR A 117 6.27 8.10 1.22
CA TYR A 117 6.44 8.27 2.68
C TYR A 117 6.65 9.75 3.03
N LYS A 118 7.45 10.45 2.23
CA LYS A 118 7.68 11.88 2.41
C LYS A 118 6.41 12.69 2.15
N ASP A 119 5.71 12.41 1.07
CA ASP A 119 4.47 13.12 0.70
C ASP A 119 3.40 12.99 1.78
N CYS A 120 3.27 11.80 2.38
CA CYS A 120 2.29 11.51 3.41
C CYS A 120 2.79 11.75 4.84
N LYS A 121 4.05 12.19 4.99
CA LYS A 121 4.70 12.43 6.29
C LYS A 121 4.70 11.18 7.18
N LEU A 122 4.99 10.02 6.57
CA LEU A 122 5.11 8.76 7.29
C LEU A 122 6.52 8.60 7.87
N ASP A 123 6.62 7.85 8.97
CA ASP A 123 7.91 7.56 9.59
C ASP A 123 8.65 6.51 8.76
N ILE A 124 9.80 6.90 8.22
CA ILE A 124 10.61 6.05 7.35
C ILE A 124 11.15 4.79 8.05
N LYS A 125 11.17 4.78 9.39
CA LYS A 125 11.68 3.62 10.13
C LYS A 125 10.91 2.33 9.81
N TYR A 126 9.60 2.44 9.53
CA TYR A 126 8.79 1.27 9.21
C TYR A 126 9.16 0.69 7.85
N LEU A 127 9.46 1.54 6.87
CA LEU A 127 9.95 1.10 5.58
C LEU A 127 11.32 0.46 5.70
N ASN A 128 12.24 1.12 6.40
CA ASN A 128 13.59 0.60 6.60
C ASN A 128 13.58 -0.76 7.29
N LYS A 129 12.73 -0.92 8.30
CA LYS A 129 12.58 -2.20 9.00
C LYS A 129 12.11 -3.31 8.06
N SER A 130 11.15 -3.01 7.17
CA SER A 130 10.63 -4.00 6.23
C SER A 130 11.70 -4.47 5.23
N LEU A 131 12.66 -3.60 4.90
CA LEU A 131 13.75 -3.94 3.98
C LEU A 131 14.78 -4.89 4.60
N LEU A 132 14.76 -5.07 5.92
CA LEU A 132 15.63 -6.01 6.62
C LEU A 132 15.04 -7.42 6.67
N SER A 133 13.85 -7.65 6.12
CA SER A 133 13.17 -8.95 6.19
C SER A 133 13.91 -10.06 5.46
N GLY A 134 14.84 -9.72 4.56
CA GLY A 134 15.67 -10.68 3.85
C GLY A 134 16.92 -11.16 4.61
N PHE A 135 17.13 -10.66 5.82
CA PHE A 135 18.35 -10.96 6.59
C PHE A 135 18.07 -11.75 7.84
#